data_64e202127f3a85194e50a5433c1ecfd0
#
_entry.id   64e202127f3a85194e50a5433c1ecfd0
#
_cell.length_a   1.000
_cell.length_b   1.000
_cell.length_c   1.000
_cell.angle_alpha   90.00
_cell.angle_beta   90.00
_cell.angle_gamma   90.00
#
_symmetry.space_group_name_H-M   'P 1'
#
loop_
_entity.id
_entity.type
_entity.pdbx_description
1 polymer ?
#
loop_
_entity_poly.entity_id
_entity_poly.type
_entity_poly.pdbx_seq_one_letter_code
_entity_poly.pdbx_strand_id
1 'polypeptide(L)'
;MSDFLGNALLALLTLLPIAAFWWSKKRVEPKVNETLELRREEYGETMVARYGEPQQMLWTRDMPLLFYEDFMVLAGIQVPYVSIADVTCNNSNDFGPGGCYQVIVRTTLPGHEFLHVLMDTDMEEAIGMVEHIRNHADKERHP
;
A
#
# COMPACT_ATOMS: atom_id res chain seq x y z
N MET A 1 20.41 -52.78 15.84
CA MET A 1 19.12 -52.23 16.29
C MET A 1 19.26 -50.88 17.02
N SER A 2 20.26 -50.68 17.84
CA SER A 2 20.48 -49.40 18.55
C SER A 2 20.76 -48.22 17.63
N ASP A 3 21.49 -48.42 16.51
CA ASP A 3 21.82 -47.36 15.56
C ASP A 3 20.66 -46.87 14.72
N PHE A 4 19.70 -47.77 14.45
CA PHE A 4 18.49 -47.38 13.70
C PHE A 4 17.55 -46.53 14.55
N LEU A 5 17.40 -46.83 15.83
CA LEU A 5 16.60 -46.04 16.78
C LEU A 5 17.23 -44.70 17.07
N GLY A 6 18.58 -44.62 17.16
CA GLY A 6 19.30 -43.37 17.34
C GLY A 6 19.14 -42.43 16.15
N ASN A 7 19.29 -42.95 14.94
CA ASN A 7 19.14 -42.18 13.71
C ASN A 7 17.66 -41.72 13.47
N ALA A 8 16.68 -42.55 13.80
CA ALA A 8 15.26 -42.19 13.73
C ALA A 8 14.91 -41.10 14.75
N LEU A 9 15.50 -41.15 15.96
CA LEU A 9 15.26 -40.14 16.99
C LEU A 9 15.90 -38.79 16.60
N LEU A 10 17.12 -38.83 16.00
CA LEU A 10 17.80 -37.64 15.52
C LEU A 10 17.05 -36.96 14.35
N ALA A 11 16.52 -37.76 13.43
CA ALA A 11 15.70 -37.27 12.33
C ALA A 11 14.39 -36.63 12.82
N LEU A 12 13.75 -37.22 13.82
CA LEU A 12 12.55 -36.66 14.45
C LEU A 12 12.83 -35.33 15.16
N LEU A 13 13.95 -35.23 15.88
CA LEU A 13 14.36 -34.02 16.59
C LEU A 13 14.72 -32.86 15.65
N THR A 14 15.19 -33.14 14.43
CA THR A 14 15.51 -32.11 13.43
C THR A 14 14.31 -31.70 12.61
N LEU A 15 13.36 -32.58 12.36
CA LEU A 15 12.16 -32.30 11.54
C LEU A 15 11.05 -31.58 12.31
N LEU A 16 10.93 -31.81 13.61
CA LEU A 16 9.91 -31.18 14.45
C LEU A 16 9.99 -29.63 14.47
N PRO A 17 11.15 -28.99 14.65
CA PRO A 17 11.24 -27.54 14.64
C PRO A 17 10.94 -26.94 13.26
N ILE A 18 11.32 -27.63 12.18
CA ILE A 18 11.05 -27.19 10.80
C ILE A 18 9.54 -27.24 10.53
N ALA A 19 8.88 -28.33 10.91
CA ALA A 19 7.43 -28.48 10.75
C ALA A 19 6.67 -27.46 11.62
N ALA A 20 7.11 -27.20 12.84
CA ALA A 20 6.53 -26.20 13.72
C ALA A 20 6.70 -24.77 13.16
N PHE A 21 7.85 -24.47 12.57
CA PHE A 21 8.12 -23.18 11.92
C PHE A 21 7.21 -22.98 10.69
N TRP A 22 7.07 -23.99 9.84
CA TRP A 22 6.18 -23.96 8.69
C TRP A 22 4.71 -23.82 9.08
N TRP A 23 4.30 -24.47 10.15
CA TRP A 23 2.93 -24.43 10.64
C TRP A 23 2.61 -23.07 11.30
N SER A 24 3.54 -22.49 12.04
CA SER A 24 3.39 -21.16 12.63
C SER A 24 3.33 -20.08 11.54
N LYS A 25 4.13 -20.21 10.49
CA LYS A 25 4.13 -19.28 9.35
C LYS A 25 2.79 -19.29 8.61
N LYS A 26 2.24 -20.49 8.34
CA LYS A 26 0.92 -20.62 7.70
C LYS A 26 -0.26 -20.08 8.52
N ARG A 27 -0.12 -20.00 9.84
CA ARG A 27 -1.17 -19.46 10.72
C ARG A 27 -1.09 -17.94 10.89
N VAL A 28 0.09 -17.36 10.77
CA VAL A 28 0.31 -15.92 11.00
C VAL A 28 -0.01 -15.09 9.76
N GLU A 29 0.38 -15.56 8.57
CA GLU A 29 0.14 -14.84 7.32
C GLU A 29 -1.34 -14.48 7.04
N PRO A 30 -2.30 -15.42 7.14
CA PRO A 30 -3.69 -15.07 6.87
C PRO A 30 -4.28 -14.08 7.88
N LYS A 31 -3.88 -14.14 9.15
CA LYS A 31 -4.37 -13.21 10.17
C LYS A 31 -3.83 -11.80 9.98
N VAL A 32 -2.58 -11.66 9.55
CA VAL A 32 -1.98 -10.35 9.28
C VAL A 32 -2.66 -9.70 8.08
N ASN A 33 -2.91 -10.46 7.01
CA ASN A 33 -3.60 -9.95 5.83
C ASN A 33 -5.05 -9.54 6.15
N GLU A 34 -5.79 -10.36 6.88
CA GLU A 34 -7.14 -10.04 7.33
C GLU A 34 -7.17 -8.74 8.16
N THR A 35 -6.22 -8.56 9.07
CA THR A 35 -6.12 -7.33 9.88
C THR A 35 -5.80 -6.11 9.04
N LEU A 36 -4.95 -6.25 8.02
CA LEU A 36 -4.62 -5.15 7.11
C LEU A 36 -5.82 -4.78 6.23
N GLU A 37 -6.54 -5.75 5.72
CA GLU A 37 -7.76 -5.52 4.93
C GLU A 37 -8.83 -4.82 5.75
N LEU A 38 -9.09 -5.27 6.98
CA LEU A 38 -10.03 -4.61 7.90
C LEU A 38 -9.64 -3.15 8.18
N ARG A 39 -8.36 -2.87 8.38
CA ARG A 39 -7.88 -1.49 8.58
C ARG A 39 -8.04 -0.62 7.34
N ARG A 40 -7.86 -1.18 6.16
CA ARG A 40 -8.08 -0.49 4.88
C ARG A 40 -9.54 -0.13 4.69
N GLU A 41 -10.43 -1.07 4.95
CA GLU A 41 -11.89 -0.86 4.88
C GLU A 41 -12.34 0.20 5.89
N GLU A 42 -11.93 0.08 7.15
CA GLU A 42 -12.23 1.05 8.21
C GLU A 42 -11.74 2.46 7.87
N TYR A 43 -10.53 2.57 7.31
CA TYR A 43 -10.01 3.85 6.83
C TYR A 43 -10.86 4.43 5.69
N GLY A 44 -11.21 3.61 4.71
CA GLY A 44 -12.07 4.02 3.60
C GLY A 44 -13.44 4.51 4.08
N GLU A 45 -14.09 3.78 4.96
CA GLU A 45 -15.37 4.16 5.56
C GLU A 45 -15.28 5.46 6.36
N THR A 46 -14.21 5.65 7.13
CA THR A 46 -13.97 6.88 7.89
C THR A 46 -13.79 8.08 6.97
N MET A 47 -13.08 7.93 5.86
CA MET A 47 -12.88 9.01 4.89
C MET A 47 -14.17 9.34 4.15
N VAL A 48 -14.95 8.35 3.75
CA VAL A 48 -16.26 8.54 3.13
C VAL A 48 -17.24 9.24 4.10
N ALA A 49 -17.24 8.85 5.37
CA ALA A 49 -18.05 9.53 6.40
C ALA A 49 -17.66 11.00 6.58
N ARG A 50 -16.37 11.33 6.42
CA ARG A 50 -15.85 12.69 6.60
C ARG A 50 -16.03 13.58 5.37
N TYR A 51 -15.81 13.05 4.17
CA TYR A 51 -15.75 13.81 2.92
C TYR A 51 -16.89 13.51 1.94
N GLY A 52 -17.72 12.52 2.23
CA GLY A 52 -18.79 12.04 1.35
C GLY A 52 -18.33 10.96 0.37
N GLU A 53 -19.25 10.53 -0.49
CA GLU A 53 -18.95 9.51 -1.49
C GLU A 53 -18.01 10.06 -2.59
N PRO A 54 -16.87 9.40 -2.83
CA PRO A 54 -15.97 9.80 -3.90
C PRO A 54 -16.51 9.42 -5.27
N GLN A 55 -16.09 10.13 -6.30
CA GLN A 55 -16.35 9.76 -7.70
C GLN A 55 -15.61 8.50 -8.09
N GLN A 56 -14.42 8.31 -7.52
CA GLN A 56 -13.58 7.14 -7.74
C GLN A 56 -12.70 6.87 -6.52
N MET A 57 -12.48 5.60 -6.23
CA MET A 57 -11.55 5.14 -5.21
C MET A 57 -10.54 4.20 -5.86
N LEU A 58 -9.26 4.52 -5.73
CA LEU A 58 -8.14 3.70 -6.19
C LEU A 58 -7.34 3.18 -5.02
N TRP A 59 -7.06 1.90 -5.03
CA TRP A 59 -6.29 1.24 -3.99
C TRP A 59 -4.79 1.40 -4.23
N THR A 60 -4.09 1.75 -3.18
CA THR A 60 -2.65 1.70 -3.10
C THR A 60 -2.22 0.55 -2.20
N ARG A 61 -0.94 0.41 -1.93
CA ARG A 61 -0.45 -0.64 -1.04
C ARG A 61 -1.04 -0.52 0.37
N ASP A 62 -1.13 0.68 0.91
CA ASP A 62 -1.45 0.89 2.32
C ASP A 62 -2.84 1.48 2.55
N MET A 63 -3.37 2.25 1.61
CA MET A 63 -4.61 2.99 1.80
C MET A 63 -5.28 3.33 0.46
N PRO A 64 -6.60 3.58 0.44
CA PRO A 64 -7.25 4.07 -0.76
C PRO A 64 -6.97 5.55 -0.99
N LEU A 65 -6.82 5.93 -2.25
CA LEU A 65 -6.93 7.30 -2.74
C LEU A 65 -8.37 7.57 -3.15
N LEU A 66 -8.96 8.62 -2.62
CA LEU A 66 -10.32 9.02 -2.93
C LEU A 66 -10.30 10.26 -3.83
N PHE A 67 -10.99 10.17 -4.97
CA PHE A 67 -11.08 11.26 -5.94
C PHE A 67 -12.48 11.88 -5.92
N TYR A 68 -12.49 13.18 -5.72
CA TYR A 68 -13.70 14.02 -5.76
C TYR A 68 -13.62 14.98 -6.94
N GLU A 69 -14.61 15.84 -7.11
CA GLU A 69 -14.66 16.77 -8.24
C GLU A 69 -13.50 17.77 -8.23
N ASP A 70 -13.23 18.41 -7.09
CA ASP A 70 -12.26 19.50 -6.96
C ASP A 70 -11.02 19.14 -6.17
N PHE A 71 -10.99 17.97 -5.52
CA PHE A 71 -9.91 17.53 -4.66
C PHE A 71 -9.80 16.01 -4.59
N MET A 72 -8.68 15.54 -4.09
CA MET A 72 -8.49 14.15 -3.68
C MET A 72 -8.18 14.08 -2.19
N VAL A 73 -8.41 12.91 -1.58
CA VAL A 73 -7.99 12.60 -0.21
C VAL A 73 -6.87 11.58 -0.26
N LEU A 74 -5.73 11.97 0.28
CA LEU A 74 -4.52 11.17 0.37
C LEU A 74 -4.00 11.18 1.80
N ALA A 75 -3.88 9.98 2.41
CA ALA A 75 -3.45 9.84 3.79
C ALA A 75 -4.25 10.69 4.79
N GLY A 76 -5.56 10.83 4.60
CA GLY A 76 -6.42 11.67 5.41
C GLY A 76 -6.32 13.17 5.15
N ILE A 77 -5.51 13.57 4.17
CA ILE A 77 -5.27 14.97 3.81
C ILE A 77 -6.10 15.31 2.57
N GLN A 78 -6.91 16.34 2.67
CA GLN A 78 -7.62 16.90 1.53
C GLN A 78 -6.66 17.72 0.66
N VAL A 79 -6.46 17.28 -0.57
CA VAL A 79 -5.55 17.89 -1.54
C VAL A 79 -6.37 18.45 -2.70
N PRO A 80 -6.62 19.76 -2.75
CA PRO A 80 -7.24 20.40 -3.92
C PRO A 80 -6.38 20.17 -5.16
N TYR A 81 -6.97 19.84 -6.30
CA TYR A 81 -6.21 19.60 -7.53
C TYR A 81 -5.41 20.83 -7.97
N VAL A 82 -5.92 22.04 -7.73
CA VAL A 82 -5.22 23.30 -8.03
C VAL A 82 -3.93 23.45 -7.22
N SER A 83 -3.80 22.79 -6.08
CA SER A 83 -2.60 22.82 -5.24
C SER A 83 -1.51 21.86 -5.71
N ILE A 84 -1.81 20.95 -6.63
CA ILE A 84 -0.85 19.98 -7.13
C ILE A 84 0.08 20.65 -8.13
N ALA A 85 1.34 20.74 -7.78
CA ALA A 85 2.38 21.33 -8.64
C ALA A 85 2.98 20.30 -9.61
N ASP A 86 3.19 19.09 -9.14
CA ASP A 86 3.77 18.00 -9.94
C ASP A 86 3.47 16.63 -9.32
N VAL A 87 3.48 15.58 -10.14
CA VAL A 87 3.34 14.19 -9.72
C VAL A 87 4.39 13.36 -10.43
N THR A 88 5.18 12.63 -9.68
CA THR A 88 6.24 11.76 -10.20
C THR A 88 6.18 10.39 -9.54
N CYS A 89 6.85 9.40 -10.09
CA CYS A 89 7.07 8.13 -9.42
C CYS A 89 8.55 7.75 -9.48
N ASN A 90 9.01 7.05 -8.46
CA ASN A 90 10.32 6.43 -8.41
C ASN A 90 10.24 5.02 -7.87
N ASN A 91 11.29 4.24 -8.09
CA ASN A 91 11.46 2.95 -7.46
C ASN A 91 12.36 3.12 -6.24
N SER A 92 11.88 2.70 -5.08
CA SER A 92 12.64 2.73 -3.84
C SER A 92 12.96 1.32 -3.37
N ASN A 93 14.25 1.04 -3.16
CA ASN A 93 14.71 -0.22 -2.58
C ASN A 93 14.67 -0.24 -1.05
N ASP A 94 14.27 0.86 -0.42
CA ASP A 94 14.22 1.01 1.04
C ASP A 94 13.15 0.11 1.70
N PHE A 95 12.20 -0.39 0.91
CA PHE A 95 11.07 -1.21 1.37
C PHE A 95 11.26 -2.72 1.15
N GLY A 96 12.51 -3.19 0.96
CA GLY A 96 12.87 -4.59 0.89
C GLY A 96 13.32 -5.08 -0.49
N PRO A 97 13.59 -6.39 -0.61
CA PRO A 97 14.06 -7.00 -1.86
C PRO A 97 13.02 -6.85 -2.99
N GLY A 98 13.45 -6.41 -4.16
CA GLY A 98 12.58 -6.15 -5.31
C GLY A 98 12.02 -4.73 -5.39
N GLY A 99 12.21 -3.94 -4.34
CA GLY A 99 11.77 -2.54 -4.30
C GLY A 99 10.26 -2.37 -4.20
N CYS A 100 9.85 -1.12 -4.20
CA CYS A 100 8.46 -0.69 -4.23
C CYS A 100 8.39 0.63 -5.00
N TYR A 101 7.40 0.79 -5.86
CA TYR A 101 7.17 2.06 -6.52
C TYR A 101 6.49 3.03 -5.57
N GLN A 102 6.94 4.26 -5.59
CA GLN A 102 6.43 5.34 -4.78
C GLN A 102 5.97 6.47 -5.70
N VAL A 103 4.72 6.88 -5.56
CA VAL A 103 4.19 8.07 -6.22
C VAL A 103 4.39 9.25 -5.28
N ILE A 104 4.98 10.31 -5.79
CA ILE A 104 5.26 11.55 -5.05
C ILE A 104 4.39 12.65 -5.63
N VAL A 105 3.52 13.20 -4.80
CA VAL A 105 2.68 14.34 -5.15
C VAL A 105 3.28 15.59 -4.51
N ARG A 106 3.75 16.49 -5.32
CA ARG A 106 4.24 17.79 -4.87
C ARG A 106 3.09 18.79 -4.88
N THR A 107 2.86 19.43 -3.76
CA THR A 107 1.77 20.39 -3.58
C THR A 107 2.27 21.74 -3.10
N THR A 108 1.41 22.76 -3.19
CA THR A 108 1.64 24.09 -2.60
C THR A 108 1.04 24.23 -1.20
N LEU A 109 0.52 23.13 -0.62
CA LEU A 109 -0.06 23.15 0.73
C LEU A 109 1.03 23.28 1.79
N PRO A 110 0.97 24.26 2.70
CA PRO A 110 1.93 24.39 3.78
C PRO A 110 1.96 23.14 4.68
N GLY A 111 3.15 22.62 4.94
CA GLY A 111 3.34 21.40 5.74
C GLY A 111 3.07 20.10 5.01
N HIS A 112 2.60 20.14 3.77
CA HIS A 112 2.28 18.98 2.93
C HIS A 112 2.83 19.12 1.51
N GLU A 113 4.01 19.70 1.39
CA GLU A 113 4.66 19.99 0.11
C GLU A 113 4.99 18.72 -0.68
N PHE A 114 5.28 17.63 0.01
CA PHE A 114 5.54 16.33 -0.57
C PHE A 114 4.69 15.27 0.10
N LEU A 115 3.80 14.66 -0.65
CA LEU A 115 2.97 13.55 -0.21
C LEU A 115 3.39 12.29 -0.94
N HIS A 116 3.54 11.20 -0.19
CA HIS A 116 4.05 9.93 -0.69
C HIS A 116 2.97 8.86 -0.66
N VAL A 117 2.83 8.15 -1.76
CA VAL A 117 1.93 7.01 -1.89
C VAL A 117 2.74 5.77 -2.25
N LEU A 118 2.67 4.75 -1.43
CA LEU A 118 3.31 3.47 -1.72
C LEU A 118 2.44 2.64 -2.65
N MET A 119 3.00 2.32 -3.80
CA MET A 119 2.45 1.35 -4.74
C MET A 119 3.12 0.00 -4.53
N ASP A 120 2.68 -1.02 -5.21
CA ASP A 120 3.36 -2.31 -5.23
C ASP A 120 4.55 -2.33 -6.19
N THR A 121 5.01 -3.51 -6.55
CA THR A 121 6.16 -3.71 -7.43
C THR A 121 5.83 -3.52 -8.92
N ASP A 122 4.57 -3.23 -9.25
CA ASP A 122 4.13 -3.02 -10.63
C ASP A 122 4.36 -1.56 -11.05
N MET A 123 5.27 -1.39 -12.01
CA MET A 123 5.58 -0.09 -12.60
C MET A 123 4.39 0.50 -13.38
N GLU A 124 3.63 -0.33 -14.08
CA GLU A 124 2.51 0.15 -14.89
C GLU A 124 1.38 0.71 -14.02
N GLU A 125 1.11 0.09 -12.89
CA GLU A 125 0.16 0.61 -11.90
C GLU A 125 0.61 1.96 -11.33
N ALA A 126 1.90 2.09 -11.00
CA ALA A 126 2.45 3.34 -10.50
C ALA A 126 2.38 4.47 -11.52
N ILE A 127 2.74 4.20 -12.78
CA ILE A 127 2.62 5.16 -13.89
C ILE A 127 1.16 5.52 -14.13
N GLY A 128 0.26 4.55 -14.12
CA GLY A 128 -1.18 4.77 -14.25
C GLY A 128 -1.73 5.67 -13.16
N MET A 129 -1.28 5.52 -11.93
CA MET A 129 -1.65 6.39 -10.80
C MET A 129 -1.14 7.82 -11.02
N VAL A 130 0.10 8.00 -11.46
CA VAL A 130 0.66 9.32 -11.78
C VAL A 130 -0.17 10.02 -12.86
N GLU A 131 -0.48 9.33 -13.94
CA GLU A 131 -1.29 9.87 -15.04
C GLU A 131 -2.70 10.23 -14.59
N HIS A 132 -3.30 9.38 -13.77
CA HIS A 132 -4.64 9.61 -13.24
C HIS A 132 -4.71 10.89 -12.40
N ILE A 133 -3.75 11.09 -11.49
CA ILE A 133 -3.67 12.30 -10.66
C ILE A 133 -3.39 13.54 -11.53
N ARG A 134 -2.45 13.44 -12.47
CA ARG A 134 -2.14 14.54 -13.41
C ARG A 134 -3.35 14.96 -14.22
N ASN A 135 -4.11 14.01 -14.73
CA ASN A 135 -5.31 14.31 -15.53
C ASN A 135 -6.36 15.09 -14.73
N HIS A 136 -6.54 14.77 -13.44
CA HIS A 136 -7.41 15.56 -12.57
C HIS A 136 -6.88 16.97 -12.33
N ALA A 137 -5.58 17.10 -12.04
CA ALA A 137 -4.93 18.39 -11.82
C ALA A 137 -4.96 19.29 -13.07
N ASP A 138 -4.78 18.71 -14.25
CA ASP A 138 -4.77 19.45 -15.52
C ASP A 138 -6.16 19.93 -15.94
N LYS A 139 -7.22 19.16 -15.65
CA LYS A 139 -8.59 19.59 -15.88
C LYS A 139 -8.97 20.86 -15.13
N GLU A 140 -8.48 20.99 -13.90
CA GLU A 140 -8.71 22.18 -13.09
C GLU A 140 -7.91 23.41 -13.56
N ARG A 141 -6.76 23.19 -14.20
CA ARG A 141 -5.94 24.28 -14.74
C ARG A 141 -6.41 24.79 -16.09
N HIS A 142 -7.04 23.93 -16.85
CA HIS A 142 -7.53 24.19 -18.21
C HIS A 142 -8.98 23.71 -18.37
N PRO A 143 -9.92 24.39 -17.69
CA PRO A 143 -11.33 24.03 -17.77
C PRO A 143 -11.91 24.23 -19.18
#